data_11aa833f6540ce6d8de71a883b86135f
#
_entry.id   11aa833f6540ce6d8de71a883b86135f
#
_cell.length_a   1.000
_cell.length_b   1.000
_cell.length_c   1.000
_cell.angle_alpha   90.00
_cell.angle_beta   90.00
_cell.angle_gamma   90.00
#
_symmetry.space_group_name_H-M   'P 1'
#
loop_
_entity.id
_entity.type
_entity.pdbx_description
1 polymer ?
#
loop_
_entity_poly.entity_id
_entity_poly.type
_entity_poly.pdbx_seq_one_letter_code
_entity_poly.pdbx_strand_id
1 'polypeptide(L)'
;VTGVQTCALPILKNGAEVKKGDLICEWDPFNALIITEFTGTIGTENLIEGETYKEESDETTGFREKVITEFRDRTKAPAILILDAKKEVLKSYNLPVGAHIVVKEGDAVVAGNTIVKIPRAVGKAGDITGGLPRVTELFEARNPSNPAVVSEIDGEVTYGKIKRGNREIIITSKAGEVKKYLVSLTKQILVQENDYVRAGTPLSDGAITPTDILNIEGPIKVQEYIVNEVQDVYRMQGVKINDKHFEIIVHQMMRKVLIQDSGDTRFLENQIVDKNEFMEENDEMFGKKVVLEAGDSDRVKPGQIISARTLRDINSQLKRRDMKIVQARDAVPATSAQVLQGITRAALQTSSFISAASFQETTKVLNEAAIYGKVDPLEGLKENVICGHLIPVGTGMKEFKGLVVGSKEEMEKMTK
;
A
#
# COMPACT_ATOMS: atom_id res chain seq x y z
N VAL A 1 10.09 2.86 19.53
CA VAL A 1 8.95 2.16 20.13
C VAL A 1 7.83 2.29 19.13
N THR A 2 7.72 1.31 18.26
CA THR A 2 6.71 1.21 17.23
C THR A 2 5.35 0.97 17.88
N GLY A 3 4.37 1.83 17.54
CA GLY A 3 3.06 1.89 18.17
C GLY A 3 2.16 0.69 17.90
N VAL A 4 2.39 -0.38 18.63
CA VAL A 4 1.34 -1.34 18.93
C VAL A 4 0.74 -0.85 20.25
N GLN A 5 -0.41 -0.24 20.20
CA GLN A 5 -1.21 0.09 21.37
C GLN A 5 -1.69 -1.21 21.99
N THR A 6 -0.85 -1.78 22.84
CA THR A 6 -1.25 -2.77 23.82
C THR A 6 -1.78 -2.01 25.00
N CYS A 7 -3.02 -2.28 25.42
CA CYS A 7 -3.55 -1.74 26.68
C CYS A 7 -2.61 -2.19 27.81
N ALA A 8 -1.69 -1.34 28.19
CA ALA A 8 -0.80 -1.57 29.32
C ALA A 8 -1.49 -1.04 30.58
N LEU A 9 -1.66 -1.89 31.57
CA LEU A 9 -2.17 -1.48 32.88
C LEU A 9 -1.04 -0.78 33.65
N PRO A 10 -1.14 0.53 33.93
CA PRO A 10 -0.12 1.21 34.71
C PRO A 10 -0.20 0.75 36.16
N ILE A 11 0.91 0.24 36.69
CA ILE A 11 1.00 -0.23 38.10
C ILE A 11 1.32 0.94 39.05
N LEU A 12 1.91 2.00 38.51
CA LEU A 12 2.38 3.16 39.27
C LEU A 12 1.39 4.33 39.18
N LYS A 13 1.21 5.01 40.31
CA LYS A 13 0.43 6.26 40.37
C LYS A 13 1.24 7.44 39.89
N ASN A 14 0.55 8.45 39.38
CA ASN A 14 1.19 9.68 38.91
C ASN A 14 1.97 10.37 40.04
N GLY A 15 3.27 10.65 39.83
CA GLY A 15 4.15 11.24 40.83
C GLY A 15 4.89 10.23 41.75
N ALA A 16 4.78 8.93 41.53
CA ALA A 16 5.54 7.93 42.25
C ALA A 16 7.03 7.94 41.87
N GLU A 17 7.91 7.84 42.86
CA GLU A 17 9.34 7.69 42.64
C GLU A 17 9.66 6.25 42.19
N VAL A 18 10.38 6.10 41.08
CA VAL A 18 10.77 4.80 40.52
C VAL A 18 12.29 4.58 40.58
N LYS A 19 12.69 3.37 40.93
CA LYS A 19 14.07 2.92 40.95
C LYS A 19 14.34 2.04 39.73
N LYS A 20 15.61 1.91 39.36
CA LYS A 20 16.01 1.02 38.26
C LYS A 20 15.63 -0.43 38.59
N GLY A 21 14.74 -1.01 37.76
CA GLY A 21 14.24 -2.39 37.92
C GLY A 21 12.80 -2.48 38.40
N ASP A 22 12.17 -1.35 38.75
CA ASP A 22 10.74 -1.34 39.15
C ASP A 22 9.84 -1.60 37.95
N LEU A 23 8.77 -2.37 38.16
CA LEU A 23 7.77 -2.68 37.17
C LEU A 23 6.85 -1.46 36.94
N ILE A 24 6.89 -0.88 35.76
CA ILE A 24 6.14 0.34 35.43
C ILE A 24 4.75 0.00 34.90
N CYS A 25 4.67 -0.99 34.01
CA CYS A 25 3.41 -1.45 33.41
C CYS A 25 3.51 -2.93 33.04
N GLU A 26 2.36 -3.58 32.99
CA GLU A 26 2.21 -4.96 32.54
C GLU A 26 1.21 -5.00 31.40
N TRP A 27 1.47 -5.82 30.38
CA TRP A 27 0.55 -6.01 29.26
C TRP A 27 0.48 -7.48 28.87
N ASP A 28 -0.66 -7.88 28.33
CA ASP A 28 -0.86 -9.21 27.77
C ASP A 28 -0.49 -9.20 26.26
N PRO A 29 0.55 -9.92 25.82
CA PRO A 29 0.92 -9.97 24.43
C PRO A 29 -0.01 -10.84 23.57
N PHE A 30 -0.75 -11.78 24.21
CA PHE A 30 -1.57 -12.77 23.50
C PHE A 30 -3.02 -12.32 23.30
N ASN A 31 -3.51 -11.41 24.13
CA ASN A 31 -4.87 -10.93 24.05
C ASN A 31 -4.91 -9.42 23.82
N ALA A 32 -5.86 -8.96 23.03
CA ALA A 32 -6.28 -7.58 23.04
C ALA A 32 -7.35 -7.42 24.12
N LEU A 33 -7.19 -6.43 25.00
CA LEU A 33 -8.09 -6.22 26.13
C LEU A 33 -9.04 -5.06 25.82
N ILE A 34 -10.35 -5.24 26.09
CA ILE A 34 -11.29 -4.12 26.16
C ILE A 34 -11.40 -3.76 27.65
N ILE A 35 -11.05 -2.52 27.96
CA ILE A 35 -11.00 -1.97 29.32
C ILE A 35 -12.14 -0.98 29.47
N THR A 36 -12.80 -0.95 30.66
CA THR A 36 -13.83 0.04 30.92
C THR A 36 -13.22 1.41 31.25
N GLU A 37 -13.77 2.46 30.68
CA GLU A 37 -13.42 3.86 30.96
C GLU A 37 -14.27 4.42 32.14
N PHE A 38 -15.40 3.79 32.42
CA PHE A 38 -16.37 4.26 33.40
C PHE A 38 -16.55 3.27 34.54
N THR A 39 -16.84 3.79 35.72
CA THR A 39 -17.23 2.99 36.91
C THR A 39 -18.74 2.81 36.87
N GLY A 40 -19.21 1.56 37.00
CA GLY A 40 -20.64 1.26 36.93
C GLY A 40 -20.94 -0.22 37.10
N THR A 41 -22.16 -0.63 36.77
CA THR A 41 -22.61 -2.02 36.79
C THR A 41 -22.71 -2.54 35.33
N ILE A 42 -22.38 -3.82 35.14
CA ILE A 42 -22.42 -4.46 33.84
C ILE A 42 -23.86 -4.87 33.49
N GLY A 43 -24.29 -4.42 32.28
CA GLY A 43 -25.47 -4.92 31.61
C GLY A 43 -25.07 -5.65 30.32
N THR A 44 -25.93 -6.48 29.77
CA THR A 44 -25.71 -7.20 28.53
C THR A 44 -26.84 -6.93 27.56
N GLU A 45 -26.49 -6.80 26.27
CA GLU A 45 -27.44 -6.60 25.18
C GLU A 45 -27.20 -7.65 24.08
N ASN A 46 -28.28 -8.32 23.62
CA ASN A 46 -28.23 -9.34 22.56
C ASN A 46 -27.30 -10.54 22.81
N LEU A 47 -27.02 -10.85 24.08
CA LEU A 47 -26.28 -12.05 24.48
C LEU A 47 -27.26 -13.23 24.63
N ILE A 48 -27.37 -14.07 23.55
CA ILE A 48 -28.25 -15.23 23.49
C ILE A 48 -27.39 -16.48 23.35
N GLU A 49 -27.55 -17.43 24.28
CA GLU A 49 -26.83 -18.69 24.27
C GLU A 49 -27.19 -19.54 23.03
N GLY A 50 -26.18 -20.03 22.32
CA GLY A 50 -26.35 -20.82 21.11
C GLY A 50 -26.56 -20.00 19.82
N GLU A 51 -26.92 -18.71 19.88
CA GLU A 51 -27.02 -17.80 18.72
C GLU A 51 -25.82 -16.84 18.65
N THR A 52 -25.52 -16.13 19.75
CA THR A 52 -24.47 -15.11 19.75
C THR A 52 -23.25 -15.48 20.58
N TYR A 53 -23.40 -16.35 21.59
CA TYR A 53 -22.27 -16.86 22.36
C TYR A 53 -22.41 -18.36 22.66
N LYS A 54 -21.27 -19.01 22.95
CA LYS A 54 -21.16 -20.36 23.50
C LYS A 54 -20.33 -20.33 24.77
N GLU A 55 -20.63 -21.23 25.70
CA GLU A 55 -19.75 -21.49 26.82
C GLU A 55 -18.70 -22.51 26.44
N GLU A 56 -17.43 -22.11 26.45
CA GLU A 56 -16.28 -22.99 26.24
C GLU A 56 -15.55 -23.19 27.57
N SER A 57 -15.14 -24.42 27.83
CA SER A 57 -14.31 -24.74 28.99
C SER A 57 -12.85 -24.67 28.57
N ASP A 58 -12.08 -23.79 29.21
CA ASP A 58 -10.64 -23.74 29.01
C ASP A 58 -10.01 -25.02 29.61
N GLU A 59 -9.39 -25.83 28.76
CA GLU A 59 -8.77 -27.11 29.16
C GLU A 59 -7.61 -26.92 30.15
N THR A 60 -6.98 -25.73 30.17
CA THR A 60 -5.84 -25.45 31.04
C THR A 60 -6.23 -24.93 32.41
N THR A 61 -7.29 -24.12 32.51
CA THR A 61 -7.70 -23.46 33.75
C THR A 61 -8.96 -24.08 34.34
N GLY A 62 -9.74 -24.86 33.59
CA GLY A 62 -11.01 -25.46 33.99
C GLY A 62 -12.15 -24.45 34.19
N PHE A 63 -11.95 -23.18 33.92
CA PHE A 63 -12.98 -22.15 33.96
C PHE A 63 -13.83 -22.17 32.70
N ARG A 64 -15.13 -21.91 32.85
CA ARG A 64 -16.03 -21.71 31.72
C ARG A 64 -16.04 -20.25 31.34
N GLU A 65 -15.69 -19.97 30.12
CA GLU A 65 -15.71 -18.64 29.53
C GLU A 65 -16.80 -18.56 28.46
N LYS A 66 -17.42 -17.38 28.33
CA LYS A 66 -18.40 -17.10 27.29
C LYS A 66 -17.66 -16.54 26.09
N VAL A 67 -17.70 -17.29 24.98
CA VAL A 67 -17.04 -16.91 23.72
C VAL A 67 -18.08 -16.50 22.69
N ILE A 68 -17.90 -15.35 22.07
CA ILE A 68 -18.78 -14.85 21.01
C ILE A 68 -18.56 -15.67 19.73
N THR A 69 -19.65 -16.25 19.22
CA THR A 69 -19.66 -17.02 17.95
C THR A 69 -20.12 -16.15 16.77
N GLU A 70 -19.92 -16.66 15.56
CA GLU A 70 -20.48 -16.02 14.37
C GLU A 70 -22.01 -16.01 14.42
N PHE A 71 -22.60 -14.83 14.30
CA PHE A 71 -24.05 -14.63 14.25
C PHE A 71 -24.48 -14.23 12.85
N ARG A 72 -25.57 -14.83 12.35
CA ARG A 72 -26.09 -14.58 10.99
C ARG A 72 -26.85 -13.26 10.88
N ASP A 73 -27.48 -12.85 11.95
CA ASP A 73 -28.32 -11.65 12.01
C ASP A 73 -27.54 -10.44 12.48
N ARG A 74 -27.15 -9.59 11.52
CA ARG A 74 -26.37 -8.35 11.79
C ARG A 74 -27.10 -7.32 12.65
N THR A 75 -28.39 -7.47 12.87
CA THR A 75 -29.18 -6.57 13.73
C THR A 75 -29.02 -6.89 15.20
N LYS A 76 -28.61 -8.13 15.53
CA LYS A 76 -28.43 -8.62 16.89
C LYS A 76 -26.96 -8.62 17.33
N ALA A 77 -26.23 -7.54 17.07
CA ALA A 77 -24.83 -7.44 17.51
C ALA A 77 -24.75 -7.51 19.05
N PRO A 78 -23.97 -8.44 19.64
CA PRO A 78 -23.81 -8.56 21.08
C PRO A 78 -22.99 -7.38 21.61
N ALA A 79 -23.44 -6.82 22.74
CA ALA A 79 -22.76 -5.70 23.39
C ALA A 79 -22.78 -5.82 24.91
N ILE A 80 -21.74 -5.30 25.56
CA ILE A 80 -21.70 -5.07 27.01
C ILE A 80 -21.97 -3.59 27.27
N LEU A 81 -22.91 -3.34 28.19
CA LEU A 81 -23.30 -2.01 28.58
C LEU A 81 -22.72 -1.73 29.97
N ILE A 82 -22.26 -0.50 30.20
CA ILE A 82 -21.97 -0.01 31.55
C ILE A 82 -23.11 0.88 31.96
N LEU A 83 -23.73 0.52 33.05
CA LEU A 83 -24.90 1.18 33.63
C LEU A 83 -24.50 1.98 34.86
N ASP A 84 -25.02 3.19 34.97
CA ASP A 84 -24.92 4.00 36.21
C ASP A 84 -25.87 3.49 37.31
N ALA A 85 -25.76 4.02 38.51
CA ALA A 85 -26.64 3.74 39.64
C ALA A 85 -28.14 3.97 39.35
N LYS A 86 -28.46 4.77 38.31
CA LYS A 86 -29.83 5.02 37.82
C LYS A 86 -30.24 4.09 36.67
N LYS A 87 -29.41 3.08 36.30
CA LYS A 87 -29.59 2.20 35.12
C LYS A 87 -29.59 2.92 33.79
N GLU A 88 -29.00 4.10 33.70
CA GLU A 88 -28.74 4.76 32.41
C GLU A 88 -27.46 4.18 31.79
N VAL A 89 -27.45 4.01 30.47
CA VAL A 89 -26.31 3.47 29.74
C VAL A 89 -25.24 4.57 29.60
N LEU A 90 -24.13 4.40 30.30
CA LEU A 90 -22.97 5.29 30.20
C LEU A 90 -22.18 5.02 28.93
N LYS A 91 -21.91 3.75 28.65
CA LYS A 91 -21.15 3.32 27.46
C LYS A 91 -21.59 1.93 27.01
N SER A 92 -21.55 1.69 25.68
CA SER A 92 -21.79 0.38 25.07
C SER A 92 -20.53 -0.08 24.35
N TYR A 93 -20.08 -1.29 24.64
CA TYR A 93 -18.95 -1.96 24.01
C TYR A 93 -19.45 -3.12 23.17
N ASN A 94 -19.34 -3.02 21.85
CA ASN A 94 -19.70 -4.10 20.94
C ASN A 94 -18.66 -5.21 21.01
N LEU A 95 -19.12 -6.45 20.95
CA LEU A 95 -18.30 -7.63 21.08
C LEU A 95 -18.03 -8.23 19.68
N PRO A 96 -16.78 -8.28 19.23
CA PRO A 96 -16.44 -8.98 18.00
C PRO A 96 -16.49 -10.50 18.17
N VAL A 97 -16.58 -11.21 17.07
CA VAL A 97 -16.53 -12.68 17.05
C VAL A 97 -15.19 -13.17 17.61
N GLY A 98 -15.22 -14.21 18.43
CA GLY A 98 -14.03 -14.74 19.12
C GLY A 98 -13.64 -13.98 20.39
N ALA A 99 -14.44 -13.02 20.85
CA ALA A 99 -14.20 -12.32 22.11
C ALA A 99 -14.59 -13.18 23.30
N HIS A 100 -13.73 -13.25 24.31
CA HIS A 100 -13.95 -13.93 25.60
C HIS A 100 -14.43 -12.94 26.64
N ILE A 101 -15.62 -13.15 27.20
CA ILE A 101 -16.21 -12.28 28.21
C ILE A 101 -15.68 -12.69 29.58
N VAL A 102 -15.03 -11.75 30.28
CA VAL A 102 -14.42 -12.00 31.60
C VAL A 102 -15.40 -11.68 32.75
N VAL A 103 -16.35 -10.78 32.51
CA VAL A 103 -17.27 -10.24 33.53
C VAL A 103 -18.66 -10.85 33.41
N LYS A 104 -19.40 -10.86 34.53
CA LYS A 104 -20.78 -11.34 34.58
C LYS A 104 -21.76 -10.18 34.60
N GLU A 105 -22.97 -10.43 34.17
CA GLU A 105 -24.06 -9.47 34.26
C GLU A 105 -24.33 -9.08 35.72
N GLY A 106 -24.39 -7.79 36.01
CA GLY A 106 -24.59 -7.24 37.35
C GLY A 106 -23.29 -7.01 38.13
N ASP A 107 -22.12 -7.38 37.63
CA ASP A 107 -20.86 -7.09 38.33
C ASP A 107 -20.59 -5.57 38.39
N ALA A 108 -20.08 -5.13 39.55
CA ALA A 108 -19.60 -3.75 39.67
C ALA A 108 -18.18 -3.64 39.17
N VAL A 109 -17.95 -2.76 38.18
CA VAL A 109 -16.64 -2.51 37.59
C VAL A 109 -16.17 -1.09 37.84
N VAL A 110 -14.86 -0.95 37.98
CA VAL A 110 -14.18 0.35 38.17
C VAL A 110 -13.44 0.66 36.87
N ALA A 111 -13.33 1.94 36.57
CA ALA A 111 -12.55 2.38 35.39
C ALA A 111 -11.15 1.75 35.42
N GLY A 112 -10.74 1.14 34.32
CA GLY A 112 -9.51 0.38 34.19
C GLY A 112 -9.66 -1.15 34.27
N ASN A 113 -10.83 -1.69 34.66
CA ASN A 113 -11.04 -3.13 34.71
C ASN A 113 -11.20 -3.70 33.30
N THR A 114 -10.61 -4.88 33.08
CA THR A 114 -10.77 -5.64 31.82
C THR A 114 -12.16 -6.27 31.77
N ILE A 115 -12.91 -5.99 30.70
CA ILE A 115 -14.27 -6.52 30.50
C ILE A 115 -14.21 -7.72 29.55
N VAL A 116 -13.40 -7.64 28.51
CA VAL A 116 -13.32 -8.63 27.44
C VAL A 116 -11.87 -8.87 27.06
N LYS A 117 -11.53 -10.13 26.81
CA LYS A 117 -10.27 -10.55 26.21
C LYS A 117 -10.53 -11.03 24.79
N ILE A 118 -9.77 -10.53 23.85
CA ILE A 118 -9.85 -10.95 22.45
C ILE A 118 -8.52 -11.60 22.13
N PRO A 119 -8.47 -12.93 21.94
CA PRO A 119 -7.24 -13.60 21.57
C PRO A 119 -6.69 -12.97 20.28
N ARG A 120 -5.48 -12.46 20.33
CA ARG A 120 -4.79 -12.09 19.11
C ARG A 120 -4.53 -13.37 18.36
N ALA A 121 -4.87 -13.40 17.09
CA ALA A 121 -4.52 -14.51 16.22
C ALA A 121 -2.99 -14.53 15.99
N VAL A 122 -2.23 -14.73 17.06
CA VAL A 122 -0.82 -15.08 16.99
C VAL A 122 -0.78 -16.53 16.55
N GLY A 123 -0.72 -16.72 15.22
CA GLY A 123 -0.62 -18.05 14.65
C GLY A 123 -1.90 -18.87 14.81
N LYS A 124 -3.02 -18.43 14.23
CA LYS A 124 -3.98 -19.41 13.72
C LYS A 124 -3.22 -20.24 12.68
N ALA A 125 -2.60 -21.31 13.15
CA ALA A 125 -2.14 -22.42 12.31
C ALA A 125 -3.31 -23.04 11.50
N GLY A 126 -4.46 -22.35 11.48
CA GLY A 126 -5.69 -22.74 10.84
C GLY A 126 -6.04 -21.92 9.60
N ASP A 127 -5.41 -20.81 9.34
CA ASP A 127 -5.62 -20.11 8.08
C ASP A 127 -4.64 -20.61 7.03
N ILE A 128 -4.94 -21.82 6.52
CA ILE A 128 -4.26 -22.47 5.39
C ILE A 128 -4.33 -21.58 4.12
N THR A 129 -5.17 -20.55 4.09
CA THR A 129 -5.22 -19.52 3.05
C THR A 129 -4.04 -18.54 3.12
N GLY A 130 -3.30 -18.52 4.21
CA GLY A 130 -2.10 -17.69 4.39
C GLY A 130 -0.82 -18.23 3.76
N GLY A 131 -0.83 -19.41 3.10
CA GLY A 131 0.35 -20.00 2.47
C GLY A 131 0.67 -19.43 1.07
N LEU A 132 1.06 -20.31 0.14
CA LEU A 132 1.35 -19.96 -1.27
C LEU A 132 0.29 -19.09 -1.95
N PRO A 133 -1.02 -19.27 -1.72
CA PRO A 133 -2.06 -18.39 -2.27
C PRO A 133 -1.88 -16.93 -1.83
N ARG A 134 -1.45 -16.66 -0.59
CA ARG A 134 -1.20 -15.30 -0.12
C ARG A 134 0.00 -14.66 -0.82
N VAL A 135 1.06 -15.41 -1.08
CA VAL A 135 2.21 -14.93 -1.84
C VAL A 135 1.79 -14.53 -3.26
N THR A 136 0.96 -15.37 -3.91
CA THR A 136 0.42 -15.06 -5.24
C THR A 136 -0.46 -13.80 -5.21
N GLU A 137 -1.30 -13.64 -4.21
CA GLU A 137 -2.14 -12.46 -4.02
C GLU A 137 -1.30 -11.18 -3.87
N LEU A 138 -0.23 -11.22 -3.08
CA LEU A 138 0.69 -10.10 -2.87
C LEU A 138 1.43 -9.73 -4.16
N PHE A 139 2.00 -10.69 -4.87
CA PHE A 139 2.72 -10.44 -6.13
C PHE A 139 1.81 -10.05 -7.28
N GLU A 140 0.56 -10.47 -7.29
CA GLU A 140 -0.43 -9.99 -8.26
C GLU A 140 -1.07 -8.66 -7.86
N ALA A 141 -0.69 -8.10 -6.72
CA ALA A 141 -1.26 -6.86 -6.16
C ALA A 141 -2.80 -6.89 -6.12
N ARG A 142 -3.38 -8.06 -5.79
CA ARG A 142 -4.83 -8.24 -5.68
C ARG A 142 -5.33 -7.72 -4.35
N ASN A 143 -6.58 -7.26 -4.35
CA ASN A 143 -7.24 -6.90 -3.11
C ASN A 143 -7.51 -8.18 -2.30
N PRO A 144 -7.20 -8.19 -1.01
CA PRO A 144 -7.48 -9.32 -0.14
C PRO A 144 -8.99 -9.57 -0.04
N SER A 145 -9.36 -10.83 0.25
CA SER A 145 -10.77 -11.22 0.43
C SER A 145 -11.42 -10.52 1.62
N ASN A 146 -10.64 -10.24 2.67
CA ASN A 146 -11.07 -9.48 3.85
C ASN A 146 -10.15 -8.26 4.05
N PRO A 147 -10.36 -7.13 3.32
CA PRO A 147 -9.51 -5.96 3.44
C PRO A 147 -9.73 -5.27 4.78
N ALA A 148 -8.65 -4.83 5.43
CA ALA A 148 -8.71 -3.93 6.57
C ALA A 148 -9.14 -2.53 6.12
N VAL A 149 -9.85 -1.81 6.98
CA VAL A 149 -10.06 -0.38 6.80
C VAL A 149 -8.87 0.34 7.42
N VAL A 150 -8.24 1.23 6.66
CA VAL A 150 -7.00 1.93 7.07
C VAL A 150 -7.28 3.43 7.20
N SER A 151 -6.64 4.09 8.17
CA SER A 151 -6.72 5.55 8.29
C SER A 151 -5.90 6.23 7.19
N GLU A 152 -6.49 7.21 6.50
CA GLU A 152 -5.79 8.03 5.51
C GLU A 152 -5.13 9.26 6.10
N ILE A 153 -5.55 9.68 7.31
CA ILE A 153 -5.05 10.89 7.98
C ILE A 153 -4.61 10.58 9.41
N ASP A 154 -3.71 11.40 9.93
CA ASP A 154 -3.35 11.39 11.35
C ASP A 154 -4.41 12.10 12.16
N GLY A 155 -4.87 11.50 13.24
CA GLY A 155 -5.88 12.17 14.08
C GLY A 155 -6.37 11.36 15.25
N GLU A 156 -7.30 11.97 15.98
CA GLU A 156 -7.99 11.38 17.11
C GLU A 156 -9.26 10.65 16.65
N VAL A 157 -9.44 9.44 17.15
CA VAL A 157 -10.57 8.56 16.80
C VAL A 157 -11.78 8.90 17.65
N THR A 158 -12.92 9.11 17.01
CA THR A 158 -14.24 9.19 17.68
C THR A 158 -15.22 8.23 17.01
N TYR A 159 -16.08 7.61 17.81
CA TYR A 159 -17.10 6.72 17.28
C TYR A 159 -18.35 7.49 16.89
N GLY A 160 -18.81 7.29 15.68
CA GLY A 160 -20.08 7.81 15.19
C GLY A 160 -21.24 6.83 15.39
N LYS A 161 -22.37 7.15 14.72
CA LYS A 161 -23.58 6.34 14.77
C LYS A 161 -23.44 5.03 14.00
N ILE A 162 -24.15 4.00 14.47
CA ILE A 162 -24.28 2.74 13.71
C ILE A 162 -25.30 2.95 12.60
N LYS A 163 -24.88 2.70 11.35
CA LYS A 163 -25.72 2.83 10.15
C LYS A 163 -25.73 1.50 9.40
N ARG A 164 -26.88 0.88 9.26
CA ARG A 164 -27.08 -0.34 8.44
C ARG A 164 -26.09 -1.46 8.74
N GLY A 165 -25.80 -1.75 10.03
CA GLY A 165 -24.86 -2.80 10.45
C GLY A 165 -23.37 -2.43 10.29
N ASN A 166 -23.06 -1.16 10.04
CA ASN A 166 -21.69 -0.64 10.04
C ASN A 166 -21.56 0.45 11.11
N ARG A 167 -20.45 0.43 11.84
CA ARG A 167 -20.06 1.51 12.77
C ARG A 167 -19.31 2.58 12.00
N GLU A 168 -19.70 3.83 12.17
CA GLU A 168 -18.97 4.99 11.65
C GLU A 168 -17.81 5.30 12.61
N ILE A 169 -16.60 5.34 12.09
CA ILE A 169 -15.39 5.80 12.80
C ILE A 169 -15.01 7.14 12.19
N ILE A 170 -14.86 8.14 13.01
CA ILE A 170 -14.54 9.51 12.62
C ILE A 170 -13.13 9.80 13.11
N ILE A 171 -12.25 10.21 12.21
CA ILE A 171 -10.89 10.63 12.55
C ILE A 171 -10.78 12.12 12.31
N THR A 172 -10.39 12.85 13.35
CA THR A 172 -10.23 14.30 13.32
C THR A 172 -8.76 14.64 13.44
N SER A 173 -8.21 15.25 12.39
CA SER A 173 -6.82 15.71 12.38
C SER A 173 -6.67 16.98 13.24
N LYS A 174 -5.45 17.24 13.73
CA LYS A 174 -5.09 18.51 14.39
C LYS A 174 -5.29 19.74 13.51
N ALA A 175 -5.28 19.56 12.19
CA ALA A 175 -5.56 20.62 11.21
C ALA A 175 -7.07 20.90 11.01
N GLY A 176 -7.96 20.12 11.66
CA GLY A 176 -9.41 20.25 11.54
C GLY A 176 -10.01 19.46 10.38
N GLU A 177 -9.22 18.66 9.67
CA GLU A 177 -9.73 17.74 8.65
C GLU A 177 -10.44 16.57 9.32
N VAL A 178 -11.63 16.21 8.81
CA VAL A 178 -12.46 15.13 9.37
C VAL A 178 -12.73 14.11 8.28
N LYS A 179 -12.30 12.86 8.48
CA LYS A 179 -12.63 11.72 7.62
C LYS A 179 -13.48 10.70 8.35
N LYS A 180 -14.43 10.11 7.62
CA LYS A 180 -15.41 9.15 8.13
C LYS A 180 -15.23 7.81 7.47
N TYR A 181 -15.05 6.77 8.27
CA TYR A 181 -14.88 5.39 7.81
C TYR A 181 -16.04 4.53 8.30
N LEU A 182 -16.52 3.63 7.46
CA LEU A 182 -17.58 2.69 7.80
C LEU A 182 -16.98 1.30 7.97
N VAL A 183 -16.98 0.80 9.18
CA VAL A 183 -16.49 -0.53 9.54
C VAL A 183 -17.67 -1.44 9.86
N SER A 184 -17.71 -2.64 9.26
CA SER A 184 -18.73 -3.63 9.57
C SER A 184 -18.63 -4.06 11.03
N LEU A 185 -19.78 -4.24 11.70
CA LEU A 185 -19.83 -4.77 13.09
C LEU A 185 -19.35 -6.22 13.20
N THR A 186 -19.25 -6.95 12.06
CA THR A 186 -18.68 -8.30 12.04
C THR A 186 -17.14 -8.31 12.11
N LYS A 187 -16.49 -7.17 11.83
CA LYS A 187 -15.05 -7.02 11.93
C LYS A 187 -14.66 -6.51 13.31
N GLN A 188 -13.55 -7.01 13.80
CA GLN A 188 -12.94 -6.48 15.01
C GLN A 188 -12.41 -5.08 14.74
N ILE A 189 -12.80 -4.10 15.58
CA ILE A 189 -12.23 -2.75 15.55
C ILE A 189 -10.98 -2.77 16.44
N LEU A 190 -9.84 -2.34 15.90
CA LEU A 190 -8.54 -2.38 16.55
C LEU A 190 -8.25 -1.12 17.37
N VAL A 191 -8.99 -0.05 17.13
CA VAL A 191 -8.80 1.26 17.77
C VAL A 191 -9.92 1.55 18.75
N GLN A 192 -9.62 2.31 19.80
CA GLN A 192 -10.59 2.74 20.81
C GLN A 192 -10.95 4.23 20.62
N GLU A 193 -12.00 4.67 21.30
CA GLU A 193 -12.37 6.08 21.29
C GLU A 193 -11.29 6.91 21.99
N ASN A 194 -10.99 8.10 21.46
CA ASN A 194 -9.92 9.00 21.87
C ASN A 194 -8.50 8.49 21.63
N ASP A 195 -8.33 7.37 20.88
CA ASP A 195 -7.01 6.95 20.44
C ASP A 195 -6.47 7.89 19.36
N TYR A 196 -5.16 8.16 19.41
CA TYR A 196 -4.48 8.89 18.34
C TYR A 196 -3.89 7.90 17.34
N VAL A 197 -4.39 7.93 16.11
CA VAL A 197 -3.93 7.06 15.02
C VAL A 197 -3.12 7.86 14.00
N ARG A 198 -2.16 7.18 13.37
CA ARG A 198 -1.40 7.73 12.25
C ARG A 198 -2.00 7.27 10.93
N ALA A 199 -1.73 8.00 9.87
CA ALA A 199 -2.02 7.55 8.52
C ALA A 199 -1.36 6.18 8.29
N GLY A 200 -2.09 5.26 7.63
CA GLY A 200 -1.63 3.89 7.46
C GLY A 200 -1.99 2.91 8.59
N THR A 201 -2.48 3.39 9.75
CA THR A 201 -2.88 2.50 10.85
C THR A 201 -4.18 1.77 10.51
N PRO A 202 -4.24 0.41 10.64
CA PRO A 202 -5.48 -0.33 10.44
C PRO A 202 -6.48 -0.05 11.55
N LEU A 203 -7.71 0.30 11.16
CA LEU A 203 -8.84 0.56 12.07
C LEU A 203 -9.62 -0.71 12.36
N SER A 204 -9.61 -1.66 11.43
CA SER A 204 -10.29 -2.94 11.56
C SER A 204 -9.35 -4.10 11.28
N ASP A 205 -9.72 -5.28 11.78
CA ASP A 205 -9.07 -6.54 11.44
C ASP A 205 -9.17 -6.85 9.93
N GLY A 206 -8.15 -7.50 9.40
CA GLY A 206 -8.03 -7.88 7.99
C GLY A 206 -6.65 -7.58 7.42
N ALA A 207 -6.43 -7.96 6.18
CA ALA A 207 -5.18 -7.68 5.47
C ALA A 207 -5.23 -6.28 4.84
N ILE A 208 -4.15 -5.53 4.98
CA ILE A 208 -4.06 -4.19 4.37
C ILE A 208 -3.89 -4.35 2.86
N THR A 209 -4.59 -3.53 2.09
CA THR A 209 -4.48 -3.51 0.64
C THR A 209 -3.18 -2.80 0.23
N PRO A 210 -2.31 -3.40 -0.60
CA PRO A 210 -1.06 -2.76 -1.01
C PRO A 210 -1.25 -1.41 -1.70
N THR A 211 -2.37 -1.24 -2.42
CA THR A 211 -2.74 0.03 -3.07
C THR A 211 -3.06 1.14 -2.07
N ASP A 212 -3.66 0.82 -0.92
CA ASP A 212 -3.95 1.82 0.11
C ASP A 212 -2.66 2.30 0.77
N ILE A 213 -1.72 1.38 1.05
CA ILE A 213 -0.39 1.74 1.57
C ILE A 213 0.34 2.66 0.58
N LEU A 214 0.27 2.35 -0.74
CA LEU A 214 0.89 3.18 -1.77
C LEU A 214 0.35 4.61 -1.75
N ASN A 215 -0.96 4.76 -1.65
CA ASN A 215 -1.63 6.06 -1.69
C ASN A 215 -1.42 6.87 -0.41
N ILE A 216 -1.30 6.21 0.75
CA ILE A 216 -1.23 6.84 2.07
C ILE A 216 0.22 7.06 2.50
N GLU A 217 1.03 6.00 2.50
CA GLU A 217 2.38 6.02 3.06
C GLU A 217 3.49 6.14 2.00
N GLY A 218 3.14 5.91 0.73
CA GLY A 218 4.05 6.05 -0.40
C GLY A 218 4.78 4.77 -0.81
N PRO A 219 5.63 4.88 -1.86
CA PRO A 219 6.21 3.71 -2.55
C PRO A 219 7.18 2.89 -1.68
N ILE A 220 7.96 3.53 -0.82
CA ILE A 220 8.96 2.83 0.01
C ILE A 220 8.26 1.89 1.00
N LYS A 221 7.18 2.34 1.62
CA LYS A 221 6.44 1.55 2.60
C LYS A 221 5.74 0.34 1.98
N VAL A 222 5.22 0.48 0.76
CA VAL A 222 4.66 -0.65 0.02
C VAL A 222 5.72 -1.71 -0.26
N GLN A 223 6.93 -1.31 -0.65
CA GLN A 223 8.04 -2.23 -0.90
C GLN A 223 8.40 -3.00 0.38
N GLU A 224 8.59 -2.30 1.49
CA GLU A 224 8.83 -2.92 2.80
C GLU A 224 7.72 -3.89 3.19
N TYR A 225 6.46 -3.48 3.01
CA TYR A 225 5.28 -4.28 3.35
C TYR A 225 5.25 -5.59 2.55
N ILE A 226 5.37 -5.52 1.22
CA ILE A 226 5.29 -6.72 0.37
C ILE A 226 6.44 -7.68 0.69
N VAL A 227 7.68 -7.19 0.84
CA VAL A 227 8.84 -8.04 1.16
C VAL A 227 8.66 -8.72 2.50
N ASN A 228 8.23 -7.98 3.53
CA ASN A 228 8.03 -8.52 4.88
C ASN A 228 6.90 -9.57 4.90
N GLU A 229 5.74 -9.27 4.32
CA GLU A 229 4.61 -10.20 4.27
C GLU A 229 4.97 -11.51 3.53
N VAL A 230 5.67 -11.40 2.40
CA VAL A 230 6.10 -12.58 1.64
C VAL A 230 7.13 -13.39 2.44
N GLN A 231 8.09 -12.73 3.09
CA GLN A 231 9.07 -13.41 3.93
C GLN A 231 8.43 -14.10 5.12
N ASP A 232 7.45 -13.49 5.76
CA ASP A 232 6.75 -14.09 6.90
C ASP A 232 6.00 -15.35 6.48
N VAL A 233 5.35 -15.36 5.32
CA VAL A 233 4.73 -16.58 4.78
C VAL A 233 5.76 -17.70 4.55
N TYR A 234 6.91 -17.39 3.95
CA TYR A 234 7.97 -18.40 3.74
C TYR A 234 8.62 -18.85 5.03
N ARG A 235 8.85 -17.96 6.00
CA ARG A 235 9.38 -18.31 7.33
C ARG A 235 8.45 -19.24 8.10
N MET A 236 7.13 -19.01 8.03
CA MET A 236 6.14 -19.92 8.64
C MET A 236 6.20 -21.33 8.04
N GLN A 237 6.61 -21.46 6.78
CA GLN A 237 6.81 -22.75 6.12
C GLN A 237 8.25 -23.32 6.31
N GLY A 238 9.09 -22.67 7.11
CA GLY A 238 10.46 -23.09 7.36
C GLY A 238 11.44 -22.84 6.20
N VAL A 239 11.01 -22.11 5.15
CA VAL A 239 11.83 -21.80 3.98
C VAL A 239 12.58 -20.49 4.20
N LYS A 240 13.90 -20.48 3.97
CA LYS A 240 14.74 -19.28 4.05
C LYS A 240 15.11 -18.83 2.65
N ILE A 241 14.69 -17.64 2.26
CA ILE A 241 15.00 -17.00 0.98
C ILE A 241 15.63 -15.63 1.26
N ASN A 242 16.61 -15.23 0.46
CA ASN A 242 17.22 -13.91 0.61
C ASN A 242 16.26 -12.84 0.08
N ASP A 243 16.12 -11.73 0.82
CA ASP A 243 15.23 -10.62 0.51
C ASP A 243 15.47 -10.04 -0.89
N LYS A 244 16.69 -10.06 -1.39
CA LYS A 244 17.07 -9.54 -2.71
C LYS A 244 16.26 -10.13 -3.87
N HIS A 245 15.83 -11.40 -3.75
CA HIS A 245 15.00 -12.03 -4.77
C HIS A 245 13.60 -11.38 -4.84
N PHE A 246 13.05 -11.04 -3.69
CA PHE A 246 11.74 -10.35 -3.63
C PHE A 246 11.87 -8.88 -3.98
N GLU A 247 12.94 -8.21 -3.56
CA GLU A 247 13.22 -6.81 -3.89
C GLU A 247 13.27 -6.58 -5.40
N ILE A 248 13.90 -7.48 -6.16
CA ILE A 248 13.95 -7.41 -7.63
C ILE A 248 12.56 -7.53 -8.23
N ILE A 249 11.72 -8.45 -7.72
CA ILE A 249 10.35 -8.64 -8.19
C ILE A 249 9.51 -7.38 -7.90
N VAL A 250 9.58 -6.87 -6.68
CA VAL A 250 8.82 -5.68 -6.25
C VAL A 250 9.27 -4.44 -7.03
N HIS A 251 10.58 -4.31 -7.32
CA HIS A 251 11.09 -3.25 -8.18
C HIS A 251 10.44 -3.28 -9.58
N GLN A 252 10.30 -4.47 -10.18
CA GLN A 252 9.61 -4.62 -11.48
C GLN A 252 8.11 -4.30 -11.39
N MET A 253 7.46 -4.62 -10.28
CA MET A 253 6.04 -4.27 -10.04
C MET A 253 5.80 -2.76 -9.98
N MET A 254 6.82 -1.98 -9.61
CA MET A 254 6.75 -0.53 -9.41
C MET A 254 7.50 0.27 -10.49
N ARG A 255 7.79 -0.35 -11.62
CA ARG A 255 8.53 0.28 -12.73
C ARG A 255 7.72 1.33 -13.49
N LYS A 256 6.39 1.25 -13.47
CA LYS A 256 5.49 2.10 -14.24
C LYS A 256 4.89 3.22 -13.40
N VAL A 257 4.63 4.35 -14.07
CA VAL A 257 3.93 5.51 -13.51
C VAL A 257 2.71 5.86 -14.36
N LEU A 258 1.68 6.40 -13.74
CA LEU A 258 0.47 6.91 -14.37
C LEU A 258 0.62 8.42 -14.53
N ILE A 259 0.50 8.93 -15.73
CA ILE A 259 0.51 10.36 -16.00
C ILE A 259 -0.80 10.99 -15.48
N GLN A 260 -0.69 11.96 -14.58
CA GLN A 260 -1.83 12.71 -14.05
C GLN A 260 -2.11 13.95 -14.90
N ASP A 261 -1.07 14.73 -15.18
CA ASP A 261 -1.11 15.90 -16.04
C ASP A 261 0.03 15.79 -17.03
N SER A 262 -0.28 15.90 -18.29
CA SER A 262 0.72 15.79 -19.38
C SER A 262 1.60 17.04 -19.54
N GLY A 263 1.17 18.18 -18.98
CA GLY A 263 1.87 19.44 -19.23
C GLY A 263 2.10 19.69 -20.72
N ASP A 264 3.33 20.08 -21.08
CA ASP A 264 3.75 20.31 -22.46
C ASP A 264 4.52 19.11 -23.04
N THR A 265 4.53 17.96 -22.38
CA THR A 265 5.21 16.74 -22.85
C THR A 265 4.38 16.00 -23.90
N ARG A 266 4.98 14.99 -24.55
CA ARG A 266 4.30 14.14 -25.54
C ARG A 266 3.33 13.12 -24.93
N PHE A 267 3.27 13.01 -23.60
CA PHE A 267 2.42 12.04 -22.93
C PHE A 267 0.94 12.43 -22.98
N LEU A 268 0.10 11.41 -22.86
CA LEU A 268 -1.34 11.59 -22.70
C LEU A 268 -1.74 11.44 -21.23
N GLU A 269 -2.76 12.16 -20.83
CA GLU A 269 -3.37 11.98 -19.48
C GLU A 269 -3.86 10.54 -19.30
N ASN A 270 -3.66 10.00 -18.10
CA ASN A 270 -3.98 8.61 -17.74
C ASN A 270 -3.19 7.53 -18.52
N GLN A 271 -2.12 7.90 -19.21
CA GLN A 271 -1.21 6.95 -19.83
C GLN A 271 -0.30 6.32 -18.78
N ILE A 272 -0.06 5.01 -18.90
CA ILE A 272 0.92 4.29 -18.07
C ILE A 272 2.23 4.23 -18.85
N VAL A 273 3.28 4.80 -18.29
CA VAL A 273 4.60 4.95 -18.93
C VAL A 273 5.68 4.34 -18.04
N ASP A 274 6.83 4.02 -18.61
CA ASP A 274 8.00 3.63 -17.85
C ASP A 274 8.54 4.82 -17.05
N LYS A 275 8.93 4.60 -15.81
CA LYS A 275 9.44 5.66 -14.93
C LYS A 275 10.68 6.35 -15.50
N ASN A 276 11.57 5.59 -16.15
CA ASN A 276 12.77 6.14 -16.75
C ASN A 276 12.43 7.03 -17.96
N GLU A 277 11.54 6.55 -18.85
CA GLU A 277 11.05 7.33 -19.99
C GLU A 277 10.37 8.64 -19.54
N PHE A 278 9.59 8.58 -18.47
CA PHE A 278 8.98 9.76 -17.86
C PHE A 278 10.02 10.76 -17.35
N MET A 279 11.07 10.28 -16.68
CA MET A 279 12.14 11.14 -16.17
C MET A 279 12.93 11.78 -17.31
N GLU A 280 13.31 10.99 -18.33
CA GLU A 280 14.04 11.48 -19.51
C GLU A 280 13.27 12.58 -20.26
N GLU A 281 11.96 12.39 -20.48
CA GLU A 281 11.12 13.37 -21.14
C GLU A 281 11.00 14.67 -20.32
N ASN A 282 10.84 14.58 -19.00
CA ASN A 282 10.80 15.75 -18.13
C ASN A 282 12.14 16.46 -18.07
N ASP A 283 13.26 15.74 -18.08
CA ASP A 283 14.60 16.31 -18.14
C ASP A 283 14.82 17.03 -19.47
N GLU A 284 14.30 16.48 -20.59
CA GLU A 284 14.33 17.19 -21.87
C GLU A 284 13.49 18.47 -21.87
N MET A 285 12.36 18.51 -21.15
CA MET A 285 11.53 19.70 -21.03
C MET A 285 12.17 20.78 -20.15
N PHE A 286 13.14 20.40 -19.31
CA PHE A 286 13.80 21.34 -18.42
C PHE A 286 14.53 22.42 -19.21
N GLY A 287 14.22 23.70 -18.94
CA GLY A 287 14.83 24.86 -19.61
C GLY A 287 14.32 25.12 -21.03
N LYS A 288 13.35 24.36 -21.52
CA LYS A 288 12.64 24.68 -22.77
C LYS A 288 11.54 25.71 -22.54
N LYS A 289 11.17 26.40 -23.62
CA LYS A 289 10.13 27.43 -23.65
C LYS A 289 9.08 27.07 -24.68
N VAL A 290 7.83 27.33 -24.36
CA VAL A 290 6.69 27.18 -25.27
C VAL A 290 6.33 28.55 -25.83
N VAL A 291 6.28 28.65 -27.15
CA VAL A 291 5.94 29.90 -27.87
C VAL A 291 4.45 30.16 -27.71
N LEU A 292 4.08 31.30 -27.12
CA LEU A 292 2.70 31.78 -27.04
C LEU A 292 2.33 32.55 -28.31
N GLU A 293 3.19 33.54 -28.67
CA GLU A 293 3.01 34.37 -29.86
C GLU A 293 4.32 34.37 -30.66
N ALA A 294 4.22 34.03 -31.95
CA ALA A 294 5.40 34.00 -32.82
C ALA A 294 5.93 35.39 -33.21
N GLY A 295 5.18 36.49 -32.93
CA GLY A 295 5.53 37.80 -33.38
C GLY A 295 5.69 37.84 -34.90
N ASP A 296 6.71 38.54 -35.41
CA ASP A 296 7.04 38.63 -36.81
C ASP A 296 8.08 37.57 -37.28
N SER A 297 8.21 36.46 -36.52
CA SER A 297 9.16 35.39 -36.82
C SER A 297 8.58 34.32 -37.72
N ASP A 298 9.20 34.07 -38.88
CA ASP A 298 8.84 32.93 -39.78
C ASP A 298 9.42 31.59 -39.31
N ARG A 299 10.28 31.57 -38.27
CA ARG A 299 11.02 30.38 -37.85
C ARG A 299 10.32 29.56 -36.79
N VAL A 300 9.37 30.14 -36.10
CA VAL A 300 8.66 29.49 -34.98
C VAL A 300 7.16 29.67 -35.11
N LYS A 301 6.43 28.67 -34.69
CA LYS A 301 4.95 28.69 -34.66
C LYS A 301 4.43 28.76 -33.23
N PRO A 302 3.25 29.34 -33.01
CA PRO A 302 2.58 29.27 -31.71
C PRO A 302 2.42 27.82 -31.26
N GLY A 303 2.67 27.52 -29.98
CA GLY A 303 2.63 26.19 -29.40
C GLY A 303 3.91 25.35 -29.61
N GLN A 304 4.90 25.85 -30.35
CA GLN A 304 6.16 25.14 -30.56
C GLN A 304 7.07 25.22 -29.32
N ILE A 305 7.70 24.10 -28.96
CA ILE A 305 8.68 24.01 -27.88
C ILE A 305 10.06 24.29 -28.43
N ILE A 306 10.74 25.26 -27.87
CA ILE A 306 12.09 25.69 -28.27
C ILE A 306 13.02 25.83 -27.07
N SER A 307 14.33 25.74 -27.30
CA SER A 307 15.30 25.98 -26.24
C SER A 307 15.36 27.48 -25.86
N ALA A 308 15.69 27.77 -24.62
CA ALA A 308 15.89 29.17 -24.15
C ALA A 308 16.98 29.89 -24.95
N ARG A 309 17.99 29.15 -25.45
CA ARG A 309 19.05 29.68 -26.32
C ARG A 309 18.49 30.10 -27.66
N THR A 310 17.73 29.20 -28.32
CA THR A 310 17.10 29.51 -29.61
C THR A 310 16.15 30.69 -29.55
N LEU A 311 15.33 30.76 -28.48
CA LEU A 311 14.45 31.93 -28.23
C LEU A 311 15.25 33.25 -28.15
N ARG A 312 16.35 33.23 -27.38
CA ARG A 312 17.21 34.42 -27.21
C ARG A 312 17.83 34.85 -28.53
N ASP A 313 18.30 33.90 -29.33
CA ASP A 313 18.92 34.20 -30.62
C ASP A 313 17.90 34.77 -31.63
N ILE A 314 16.69 34.18 -31.70
CA ILE A 314 15.58 34.68 -32.53
C ILE A 314 15.19 36.11 -32.07
N ASN A 315 14.96 36.31 -30.78
CA ASN A 315 14.57 37.62 -30.25
C ASN A 315 15.65 38.69 -30.46
N SER A 316 16.93 38.29 -30.40
CA SER A 316 18.05 39.21 -30.70
C SER A 316 18.06 39.62 -32.17
N GLN A 317 17.76 38.70 -33.10
CA GLN A 317 17.64 39.00 -34.52
C GLN A 317 16.46 39.92 -34.85
N LEU A 318 15.27 39.63 -34.22
CA LEU A 318 14.08 40.44 -34.41
C LEU A 318 14.27 41.88 -33.85
N LYS A 319 14.86 41.99 -32.68
CA LYS A 319 15.20 43.33 -32.10
C LYS A 319 16.11 44.16 -32.98
N ARG A 320 17.12 43.55 -33.68
CA ARG A 320 18.00 44.25 -34.62
C ARG A 320 17.27 44.74 -35.85
N ARG A 321 16.09 44.19 -36.15
CA ARG A 321 15.27 44.55 -37.34
C ARG A 321 14.05 45.38 -36.95
N ASP A 322 13.94 45.81 -35.68
CA ASP A 322 12.78 46.53 -35.10
C ASP A 322 11.42 45.81 -35.30
N MET A 323 11.47 44.45 -35.31
CA MET A 323 10.30 43.58 -35.48
C MET A 323 9.78 43.13 -34.13
N LYS A 324 8.49 42.68 -34.07
CA LYS A 324 7.86 42.15 -32.87
C LYS A 324 8.56 40.88 -32.39
N ILE A 325 8.94 40.86 -31.12
CA ILE A 325 9.61 39.74 -30.49
C ILE A 325 8.67 38.57 -30.23
N VAL A 326 9.23 37.36 -30.16
CA VAL A 326 8.51 36.15 -29.79
C VAL A 326 8.23 36.17 -28.28
N GLN A 327 6.96 35.93 -27.90
CA GLN A 327 6.57 35.76 -26.49
C GLN A 327 6.50 34.24 -26.21
N ALA A 328 7.10 33.81 -25.11
CA ALA A 328 7.14 32.44 -24.71
C ALA A 328 7.02 32.29 -23.20
N ARG A 329 6.39 31.21 -22.74
CA ARG A 329 6.36 30.78 -21.32
C ARG A 329 7.33 29.64 -21.09
N ASP A 330 7.61 29.34 -19.82
CA ASP A 330 8.35 28.13 -19.48
C ASP A 330 7.51 26.88 -19.80
N ALA A 331 8.16 25.85 -20.31
CA ALA A 331 7.53 24.57 -20.52
C ALA A 331 7.20 23.92 -19.16
N VAL A 332 5.98 23.36 -19.04
CA VAL A 332 5.50 22.70 -17.84
C VAL A 332 5.80 21.20 -17.98
N PRO A 333 6.55 20.60 -17.05
CA PRO A 333 6.80 19.16 -17.06
C PRO A 333 5.53 18.39 -16.73
N ALA A 334 5.47 17.12 -17.14
CA ALA A 334 4.38 16.22 -16.77
C ALA A 334 4.45 15.84 -15.28
N THR A 335 3.28 15.61 -14.69
CA THR A 335 3.15 15.06 -13.33
C THR A 335 2.67 13.61 -13.39
N SER A 336 3.11 12.79 -12.45
CA SER A 336 2.76 11.38 -12.41
C SER A 336 2.49 10.86 -11.01
N ALA A 337 1.71 9.78 -10.93
CA ALA A 337 1.52 8.99 -9.72
C ALA A 337 2.17 7.62 -9.90
N GLN A 338 2.81 7.11 -8.84
CA GLN A 338 3.38 5.77 -8.83
C GLN A 338 2.26 4.72 -8.89
N VAL A 339 2.43 3.70 -9.72
CA VAL A 339 1.48 2.58 -9.86
C VAL A 339 2.13 1.29 -9.40
N LEU A 340 1.40 0.49 -8.64
CA LEU A 340 1.75 -0.88 -8.30
C LEU A 340 1.03 -1.82 -9.27
N GLN A 341 1.81 -2.63 -9.99
CA GLN A 341 1.27 -3.62 -10.94
C GLN A 341 1.56 -5.03 -10.45
N GLY A 342 0.61 -5.96 -10.65
CA GLY A 342 0.88 -7.39 -10.46
C GLY A 342 1.94 -7.90 -11.44
N ILE A 343 2.64 -8.96 -11.07
CA ILE A 343 3.74 -9.55 -11.87
C ILE A 343 3.29 -9.95 -13.27
N THR A 344 2.10 -10.50 -13.42
CA THR A 344 1.53 -10.89 -14.72
C THR A 344 1.37 -9.66 -15.61
N ARG A 345 0.79 -8.58 -15.11
CA ARG A 345 0.60 -7.34 -15.85
C ARG A 345 1.94 -6.67 -16.18
N ALA A 346 2.88 -6.65 -15.23
CA ALA A 346 4.22 -6.13 -15.43
C ALA A 346 4.97 -6.89 -16.54
N ALA A 347 4.81 -8.24 -16.59
CA ALA A 347 5.43 -9.07 -17.63
C ALA A 347 4.82 -8.86 -19.02
N LEU A 348 3.52 -8.55 -19.11
CA LEU A 348 2.85 -8.25 -20.40
C LEU A 348 3.12 -6.82 -20.90
N GLN A 349 3.41 -5.88 -20.02
CA GLN A 349 3.67 -4.47 -20.33
C GLN A 349 5.16 -4.13 -20.40
N THR A 350 6.01 -5.10 -20.71
CA THR A 350 7.45 -4.86 -20.94
C THR A 350 7.68 -4.07 -22.23
N SER A 351 8.86 -3.46 -22.37
CA SER A 351 9.27 -2.77 -23.60
C SER A 351 9.39 -3.72 -24.80
N SER A 352 9.80 -4.98 -24.56
CA SER A 352 9.88 -6.03 -25.57
C SER A 352 8.52 -6.71 -25.77
N PHE A 353 7.90 -6.50 -26.92
CA PHE A 353 6.65 -7.18 -27.26
C PHE A 353 6.87 -8.68 -27.60
N ILE A 354 8.04 -9.07 -28.05
CA ILE A 354 8.41 -10.48 -28.31
C ILE A 354 8.41 -11.25 -26.98
N SER A 355 9.05 -10.69 -25.96
CA SER A 355 9.08 -11.27 -24.62
C SER A 355 7.67 -11.39 -24.02
N ALA A 356 6.84 -10.36 -24.15
CA ALA A 356 5.47 -10.36 -23.67
C ALA A 356 4.60 -11.41 -24.39
N ALA A 357 4.66 -11.46 -25.73
CA ALA A 357 3.92 -12.40 -26.56
C ALA A 357 4.27 -13.86 -26.29
N SER A 358 5.52 -14.14 -25.90
CA SER A 358 5.94 -15.49 -25.55
C SER A 358 5.47 -15.96 -24.16
N PHE A 359 4.94 -15.06 -23.35
CA PHE A 359 4.45 -15.37 -21.99
C PHE A 359 2.96 -15.73 -21.99
N GLN A 360 2.10 -14.80 -22.37
CA GLN A 360 0.64 -14.97 -22.42
C GLN A 360 0.02 -14.04 -23.46
N GLU A 361 -1.23 -14.28 -23.83
CA GLU A 361 -2.02 -13.43 -24.75
C GLU A 361 -1.31 -13.12 -26.09
N THR A 362 -0.62 -14.11 -26.66
CA THR A 362 0.25 -13.96 -27.84
C THR A 362 -0.39 -13.17 -28.98
N THR A 363 -1.62 -13.52 -29.37
CA THR A 363 -2.34 -12.88 -30.48
C THR A 363 -2.67 -11.43 -30.20
N LYS A 364 -3.09 -11.12 -28.97
CA LYS A 364 -3.44 -9.76 -28.55
C LYS A 364 -2.20 -8.87 -28.55
N VAL A 365 -1.11 -9.33 -27.94
CA VAL A 365 0.15 -8.58 -27.84
C VAL A 365 0.72 -8.30 -29.23
N LEU A 366 0.74 -9.30 -30.11
CA LEU A 366 1.23 -9.13 -31.49
C LEU A 366 0.34 -8.19 -32.32
N ASN A 367 -0.98 -8.27 -32.14
CA ASN A 367 -1.88 -7.35 -32.85
C ASN A 367 -1.67 -5.90 -32.38
N GLU A 368 -1.58 -5.68 -31.06
CA GLU A 368 -1.29 -4.34 -30.52
C GLU A 368 0.07 -3.82 -31.00
N ALA A 369 1.10 -4.66 -30.99
CA ALA A 369 2.42 -4.28 -31.47
C ALA A 369 2.41 -3.91 -32.98
N ALA A 370 1.64 -4.63 -33.80
CA ALA A 370 1.48 -4.34 -35.20
C ALA A 370 0.70 -3.03 -35.44
N ILE A 371 -0.37 -2.79 -34.70
CA ILE A 371 -1.18 -1.56 -34.81
C ILE A 371 -0.36 -0.32 -34.44
N TYR A 372 0.41 -0.40 -33.36
CA TYR A 372 1.24 0.72 -32.88
C TYR A 372 2.61 0.81 -33.57
N GLY A 373 2.95 -0.13 -34.44
CA GLY A 373 4.26 -0.16 -35.10
C GLY A 373 5.43 -0.26 -34.12
N LYS A 374 5.28 -1.04 -33.05
CA LYS A 374 6.32 -1.17 -32.03
C LYS A 374 7.57 -1.82 -32.58
N VAL A 375 8.72 -1.30 -32.19
CA VAL A 375 10.04 -1.85 -32.51
C VAL A 375 10.63 -2.44 -31.22
N ASP A 376 11.11 -3.68 -31.27
CA ASP A 376 11.75 -4.35 -30.15
C ASP A 376 13.26 -4.06 -30.18
N PRO A 377 13.85 -3.48 -29.11
CA PRO A 377 15.26 -3.15 -29.05
C PRO A 377 16.19 -4.37 -28.91
N LEU A 378 15.65 -5.57 -28.64
CA LEU A 378 16.37 -6.83 -28.43
C LEU A 378 17.46 -6.74 -27.33
N GLU A 379 17.14 -6.08 -26.24
CA GLU A 379 18.05 -5.87 -25.11
C GLU A 379 18.03 -7.02 -24.09
N GLY A 380 16.92 -7.75 -23.99
CA GLY A 380 16.76 -8.84 -23.05
C GLY A 380 17.30 -10.18 -23.56
N LEU A 381 17.27 -11.18 -22.70
CA LEU A 381 17.73 -12.52 -23.04
C LEU A 381 16.72 -13.28 -23.89
N LYS A 382 15.44 -13.19 -23.53
CA LYS A 382 14.35 -14.00 -24.09
C LYS A 382 14.09 -13.71 -25.57
N GLU A 383 14.01 -12.44 -25.93
CA GLU A 383 13.80 -11.99 -27.31
C GLU A 383 14.96 -12.38 -28.22
N ASN A 384 16.21 -12.27 -27.74
CA ASN A 384 17.38 -12.69 -28.53
C ASN A 384 17.41 -14.20 -28.77
N VAL A 385 17.06 -15.01 -27.76
CA VAL A 385 16.95 -16.46 -27.89
C VAL A 385 15.85 -16.84 -28.87
N ILE A 386 14.70 -16.19 -28.84
CA ILE A 386 13.59 -16.44 -29.77
C ILE A 386 13.99 -16.10 -31.21
N CYS A 387 14.71 -15.00 -31.41
CA CYS A 387 15.21 -14.59 -32.73
C CYS A 387 16.44 -15.38 -33.23
N GLY A 388 17.00 -16.28 -32.41
CA GLY A 388 18.21 -17.03 -32.74
C GLY A 388 19.50 -16.21 -32.69
N HIS A 389 19.48 -15.05 -32.01
CA HIS A 389 20.66 -14.22 -31.79
C HIS A 389 21.42 -14.66 -30.56
N LEU A 390 22.72 -14.35 -30.49
CA LEU A 390 23.48 -14.49 -29.28
C LEU A 390 22.91 -13.56 -28.22
N ILE A 391 22.81 -14.06 -26.97
CA ILE A 391 22.39 -13.26 -25.85
C ILE A 391 23.35 -12.08 -25.63
N PRO A 392 22.90 -10.89 -25.24
CA PRO A 392 23.73 -9.70 -25.09
C PRO A 392 24.56 -9.74 -23.79
N VAL A 393 25.23 -10.87 -23.53
CA VAL A 393 26.08 -11.13 -22.36
C VAL A 393 27.33 -11.88 -22.81
N GLY A 394 28.47 -11.55 -22.23
CA GLY A 394 29.74 -12.18 -22.59
C GLY A 394 30.11 -11.94 -24.05
N THR A 395 30.37 -13.00 -24.81
CA THR A 395 30.77 -12.91 -26.23
C THR A 395 29.70 -12.37 -27.18
N GLY A 396 28.43 -12.31 -26.74
CA GLY A 396 27.32 -11.73 -27.50
C GLY A 396 27.14 -10.23 -27.32
N MET A 397 27.92 -9.57 -26.48
CA MET A 397 27.86 -8.11 -26.33
C MET A 397 28.27 -7.39 -27.60
N LYS A 398 27.64 -6.26 -27.88
CA LYS A 398 27.88 -5.45 -29.09
C LYS A 398 29.36 -5.04 -29.24
N GLU A 399 30.03 -4.81 -28.12
CA GLU A 399 31.45 -4.45 -28.06
C GLU A 399 32.40 -5.53 -28.61
N PHE A 400 32.01 -6.80 -28.45
CA PHE A 400 32.82 -7.94 -28.91
C PHE A 400 32.52 -8.40 -30.34
N LYS A 401 31.46 -7.90 -30.98
CA LYS A 401 31.09 -8.28 -32.36
C LYS A 401 32.17 -7.96 -33.41
N GLY A 402 32.99 -6.94 -33.13
CA GLY A 402 34.10 -6.53 -34.01
C GLY A 402 35.46 -7.11 -33.59
N LEU A 403 35.49 -7.96 -32.56
CA LEU A 403 36.76 -8.46 -32.06
C LEU A 403 37.19 -9.70 -32.81
N VAL A 404 38.21 -9.54 -33.63
CA VAL A 404 38.84 -10.65 -34.37
C VAL A 404 40.01 -11.16 -33.53
N VAL A 405 39.88 -12.37 -33.05
CA VAL A 405 40.96 -13.04 -32.35
C VAL A 405 41.79 -13.82 -33.34
N GLY A 406 43.03 -13.40 -33.57
CA GLY A 406 43.96 -14.06 -34.49
C GLY A 406 45.41 -13.79 -34.12
N SER A 407 46.32 -14.50 -34.74
CA SER A 407 47.77 -14.24 -34.60
C SER A 407 48.17 -12.98 -35.37
N LYS A 408 49.25 -12.32 -34.97
CA LYS A 408 49.79 -11.15 -35.74
C LYS A 408 50.04 -11.48 -37.20
N GLU A 409 50.45 -12.70 -37.54
CA GLU A 409 50.68 -13.16 -38.90
C GLU A 409 49.39 -13.29 -39.72
N GLU A 410 48.28 -13.69 -39.08
CA GLU A 410 46.94 -13.72 -39.76
C GLU A 410 46.41 -12.31 -39.99
N MET A 411 46.63 -11.39 -39.06
CA MET A 411 46.24 -9.99 -39.18
C MET A 411 47.02 -9.30 -40.33
N GLU A 412 48.32 -9.55 -40.48
CA GLU A 412 49.13 -9.04 -41.59
C GLU A 412 48.71 -9.61 -42.97
N LYS A 413 48.19 -10.84 -42.99
CA LYS A 413 47.63 -11.45 -44.21
C LYS A 413 46.25 -10.89 -44.60
N MET A 414 45.47 -10.42 -43.65
CA MET A 414 44.17 -9.80 -43.89
C MET A 414 44.27 -8.32 -44.30
N THR A 415 45.38 -7.65 -43.97
CA THR A 415 45.63 -6.24 -44.27
C THR A 415 46.41 -6.04 -45.60
N LYS A 416 46.91 -7.11 -46.21
CA LYS A 416 47.45 -7.14 -47.59
C LYS A 416 46.36 -7.58 -48.56
#